data_8c6f3bd5fd07da694869af921d11508d
#
_entry.id   8c6f3bd5fd07da694869af921d11508d
#
_cell.length_a   1.000
_cell.length_b   1.000
_cell.length_c   1.000
_cell.angle_alpha   90.00
_cell.angle_beta   90.00
_cell.angle_gamma   90.00
#
_symmetry.space_group_name_H-M   'P 1'
#
loop_
_entity.id
_entity.type
_entity.pdbx_description
1 polymer ?
#
loop_
_entity_poly.entity_id
_entity_poly.type
_entity_poly.pdbx_seq_one_letter_code
_entity_poly.pdbx_strand_id
1 'polypeptide(L)'
;MSANTFKPAQPPSPSLTRRDALRGAAATALSTIAMPAVAQVSSGRKDVLVLGAGMAGLTSALALLRQGHNVTVIEYQDRVGGRLLSLPLRDGQFTEAGGGHFRSNMPYVISYIRHFGLPTHSLNDGLPRYLVEGKSGDGSNLGSWPWDVAPEERGVTVSSSLNRYLYRAGLDTDTVLDSRWPDPEALARLDTVTVGDLIRNVGASEAFCKLLDAHGGTFTSASQALGAIPDLAYHFGDQNLFRIQGGNQRLPAALARAIGHERIILNAPVKVIDQLGARIRVTVQDGREFTGDAVISTIPFSVFDSIEVRPSWSPAKRRMFQEMEWDKTVKVIVQTRTPSWLKKGLHGWPLAGGDRAWERVIDITGNEPGGYGNVFFYLNGRNAEALLARPRETRALEVVDQFRSDMPDLFDEVLLVRDFAWTEQPWIKGSFGSTPLGGGWMVKEWSTPEGRIHFAGDFTTLKTGWVEGAIESGLRAARQIDPEARPEGRPLIRQEL
;
A
#
# COMPACT_ATOMS: atom_id res chain seq x y z
N MET A 1 -55.54 -13.50 45.09
CA MET A 1 -54.81 -13.13 46.32
C MET A 1 -53.75 -12.12 45.92
N SER A 2 -53.80 -10.98 46.53
CA SER A 2 -53.26 -9.67 46.26
C SER A 2 -51.79 -9.58 45.89
N ALA A 3 -51.54 -8.83 44.82
CA ALA A 3 -50.23 -8.29 44.50
C ALA A 3 -49.95 -7.01 45.30
N ASN A 4 -48.84 -6.96 46.01
CA ASN A 4 -48.39 -5.75 46.72
C ASN A 4 -47.29 -5.10 45.91
N THR A 5 -47.57 -3.93 45.34
CA THR A 5 -46.64 -3.06 44.65
C THR A 5 -45.96 -2.11 45.65
N PHE A 6 -44.64 -2.21 45.76
CA PHE A 6 -43.81 -1.26 46.52
C PHE A 6 -43.45 -0.07 45.60
N LYS A 7 -43.84 1.16 46.04
CA LYS A 7 -43.38 2.45 45.48
C LYS A 7 -42.16 2.91 46.28
N PRO A 8 -41.05 3.33 45.68
CA PRO A 8 -39.97 3.98 46.42
C PRO A 8 -40.26 5.46 46.61
N ALA A 9 -39.93 5.95 47.83
CA ALA A 9 -40.09 7.33 48.27
C ALA A 9 -39.06 8.26 47.66
N GLN A 10 -39.47 9.48 47.27
CA GLN A 10 -38.60 10.56 46.83
C GLN A 10 -37.87 11.20 48.03
N PRO A 11 -36.57 11.58 47.86
CA PRO A 11 -35.86 12.32 48.91
C PRO A 11 -36.26 13.82 48.89
N PRO A 12 -36.18 14.52 50.04
CA PRO A 12 -36.57 15.90 50.16
C PRO A 12 -35.54 16.86 49.54
N SER A 13 -36.04 17.96 48.96
CA SER A 13 -35.27 19.06 48.39
C SER A 13 -34.50 19.82 49.47
N PRO A 14 -33.21 20.19 49.26
CA PRO A 14 -32.50 21.04 50.24
C PRO A 14 -32.92 22.50 50.13
N SER A 15 -33.28 23.07 51.26
CA SER A 15 -33.55 24.49 51.43
C SER A 15 -32.27 25.33 51.49
N LEU A 16 -32.15 26.30 50.61
CA LEU A 16 -31.01 27.25 50.55
C LEU A 16 -31.04 28.16 51.78
N THR A 17 -29.93 28.23 52.51
CA THR A 17 -29.81 29.13 53.70
C THR A 17 -29.19 30.48 53.28
N ARG A 18 -29.45 31.53 54.10
CA ARG A 18 -28.97 32.92 53.90
C ARG A 18 -27.43 33.04 53.76
N ARG A 19 -26.67 31.99 54.06
CA ARG A 19 -25.19 31.95 53.88
C ARG A 19 -24.75 31.68 52.47
N ASP A 20 -25.58 31.07 51.64
CA ASP A 20 -25.27 30.75 50.25
C ASP A 20 -25.50 31.95 49.33
N ALA A 21 -26.33 32.92 49.74
CA ALA A 21 -26.59 34.16 49.00
C ALA A 21 -25.44 35.20 49.08
N LEU A 22 -24.53 35.09 50.06
CA LEU A 22 -23.42 36.03 50.23
C LEU A 22 -22.09 35.59 49.64
N ARG A 23 -22.02 34.38 49.05
CA ARG A 23 -20.85 33.90 48.31
C ARG A 23 -20.91 34.13 46.81
N GLY A 24 -22.04 34.64 46.29
CA GLY A 24 -22.26 34.89 44.86
C GLY A 24 -21.90 36.30 44.37
N ALA A 25 -21.39 37.21 45.24
CA ALA A 25 -21.20 38.62 44.89
C ALA A 25 -19.72 39.08 44.77
N ALA A 26 -18.76 38.15 44.68
CA ALA A 26 -17.32 38.52 44.61
C ALA A 26 -16.58 37.79 43.47
N ALA A 27 -17.22 37.60 42.33
CA ALA A 27 -16.55 37.03 41.15
C ALA A 27 -17.10 37.58 39.83
N THR A 28 -17.04 38.89 39.65
CA THR A 28 -17.35 39.52 38.34
C THR A 28 -16.32 40.59 38.02
N ALA A 29 -15.11 40.15 37.69
CA ALA A 29 -14.15 40.90 36.92
C ALA A 29 -13.14 39.92 36.30
N LEU A 30 -13.62 38.92 35.55
CA LEU A 30 -12.80 38.22 34.55
C LEU A 30 -13.13 38.87 33.20
N SER A 31 -12.22 39.71 32.76
CA SER A 31 -12.18 40.22 31.42
C SER A 31 -12.35 39.05 30.46
N THR A 32 -13.43 39.00 29.71
CA THR A 32 -13.60 38.19 28.53
C THR A 32 -12.56 38.65 27.51
N ILE A 33 -11.37 38.03 27.54
CA ILE A 33 -10.53 38.00 26.37
C ILE A 33 -11.35 37.19 25.36
N ALA A 34 -11.98 37.90 24.44
CA ALA A 34 -12.59 37.32 23.27
C ALA A 34 -11.43 36.58 22.55
N MET A 35 -11.40 35.26 22.68
CA MET A 35 -10.64 34.44 21.74
C MET A 35 -11.12 34.86 20.35
N PRO A 36 -10.24 35.26 19.43
CA PRO A 36 -10.68 35.47 18.07
C PRO A 36 -11.37 34.16 17.64
N ALA A 37 -12.65 34.28 17.28
CA ALA A 37 -13.32 33.21 16.58
C ALA A 37 -12.42 32.87 15.46
N VAL A 38 -11.85 31.65 15.48
CA VAL A 38 -11.24 31.06 14.30
C VAL A 38 -12.41 31.04 13.32
N ALA A 39 -12.43 32.05 12.45
CA ALA A 39 -13.36 32.07 11.35
C ALA A 39 -13.17 30.70 10.69
N GLN A 40 -14.19 29.85 10.73
CA GLN A 40 -14.31 28.73 9.83
C GLN A 40 -14.28 29.38 8.45
N VAL A 41 -13.08 29.39 7.84
CA VAL A 41 -12.93 29.73 6.45
C VAL A 41 -13.68 28.60 5.76
N SER A 42 -14.95 28.85 5.42
CA SER A 42 -15.64 28.04 4.45
C SER A 42 -14.71 28.09 3.23
N SER A 43 -14.02 27.00 2.95
CA SER A 43 -13.15 26.95 1.79
C SER A 43 -14.06 27.14 0.59
N GLY A 44 -14.01 28.32 -0.03
CA GLY A 44 -14.77 28.59 -1.24
C GLY A 44 -14.46 27.49 -2.26
N ARG A 45 -15.41 27.20 -3.15
CA ARG A 45 -15.21 26.23 -4.24
C ARG A 45 -13.89 26.51 -4.97
N LYS A 46 -13.01 25.52 -5.03
CA LYS A 46 -11.70 25.57 -5.71
C LYS A 46 -11.70 24.73 -6.97
N ASP A 47 -10.90 25.14 -7.96
CA ASP A 47 -10.53 24.31 -9.08
C ASP A 47 -9.26 23.54 -8.74
N VAL A 48 -9.34 22.21 -8.65
CA VAL A 48 -8.21 21.36 -8.24
C VAL A 48 -7.82 20.45 -9.39
N LEU A 49 -6.54 20.47 -9.75
CA LEU A 49 -5.96 19.56 -10.72
C LEU A 49 -5.34 18.36 -9.98
N VAL A 50 -5.70 17.16 -10.38
CA VAL A 50 -5.15 15.91 -9.84
C VAL A 50 -4.30 15.25 -10.92
N LEU A 51 -3.00 15.13 -10.69
CA LEU A 51 -2.05 14.56 -11.65
C LEU A 51 -1.85 13.07 -11.32
N GLY A 52 -2.40 12.22 -12.17
CA GLY A 52 -2.44 10.77 -12.06
C GLY A 52 -3.81 10.22 -11.67
N ALA A 53 -4.29 9.22 -12.42
CA ALA A 53 -5.55 8.49 -12.18
C ALA A 53 -5.30 7.11 -11.52
N GLY A 54 -4.28 7.00 -10.67
CA GLY A 54 -4.09 5.89 -9.74
C GLY A 54 -5.03 5.99 -8.54
N MET A 55 -4.95 5.03 -7.61
CA MET A 55 -5.84 5.00 -6.44
C MET A 55 -5.75 6.27 -5.59
N ALA A 56 -4.56 6.82 -5.37
CA ALA A 56 -4.40 8.05 -4.61
C ALA A 56 -5.10 9.25 -5.27
N GLY A 57 -4.89 9.41 -6.59
CA GLY A 57 -5.50 10.50 -7.34
C GLY A 57 -7.02 10.39 -7.44
N LEU A 58 -7.54 9.21 -7.77
CA LEU A 58 -8.99 9.00 -7.86
C LEU A 58 -9.69 9.17 -6.52
N THR A 59 -9.05 8.72 -5.42
CA THR A 59 -9.60 8.89 -4.07
C THR A 59 -9.63 10.35 -3.65
N SER A 60 -8.54 11.10 -3.89
CA SER A 60 -8.49 12.53 -3.59
C SER A 60 -9.49 13.33 -4.43
N ALA A 61 -9.60 13.00 -5.72
CA ALA A 61 -10.55 13.63 -6.64
C ALA A 61 -12.00 13.44 -6.19
N LEU A 62 -12.39 12.21 -5.87
CA LEU A 62 -13.74 11.90 -5.41
C LEU A 62 -14.06 12.59 -4.07
N ALA A 63 -13.12 12.57 -3.12
CA ALA A 63 -13.28 13.23 -1.83
C ALA A 63 -13.51 14.75 -1.96
N LEU A 64 -12.76 15.42 -2.85
CA LEU A 64 -12.93 16.86 -3.10
C LEU A 64 -14.20 17.18 -3.89
N LEU A 65 -14.58 16.36 -4.87
CA LEU A 65 -15.86 16.51 -5.58
C LEU A 65 -17.05 16.45 -4.64
N ARG A 66 -17.01 15.58 -3.60
CA ARG A 66 -18.07 15.47 -2.58
C ARG A 66 -18.17 16.72 -1.71
N GLN A 67 -17.10 17.50 -1.60
CA GLN A 67 -17.10 18.80 -0.92
C GLN A 67 -17.50 19.97 -1.86
N GLY A 68 -17.88 19.68 -3.10
CA GLY A 68 -18.33 20.68 -4.05
C GLY A 68 -17.22 21.39 -4.83
N HIS A 69 -15.96 20.96 -4.70
CA HIS A 69 -14.87 21.48 -5.52
C HIS A 69 -15.00 21.06 -6.98
N ASN A 70 -14.40 21.81 -7.87
CA ASN A 70 -14.27 21.43 -9.27
C ASN A 70 -12.94 20.68 -9.45
N VAL A 71 -12.98 19.45 -9.96
CA VAL A 71 -11.78 18.61 -10.08
C VAL A 71 -11.59 18.15 -11.51
N THR A 72 -10.35 18.26 -11.99
CA THR A 72 -9.90 17.65 -13.25
C THR A 72 -8.75 16.71 -12.96
N VAL A 73 -8.88 15.44 -13.36
CA VAL A 73 -7.84 14.42 -13.26
C VAL A 73 -7.09 14.34 -14.59
N ILE A 74 -5.76 14.38 -14.55
CA ILE A 74 -4.88 14.36 -15.72
C ILE A 74 -4.01 13.11 -15.63
N GLU A 75 -4.16 12.18 -16.57
CA GLU A 75 -3.51 10.86 -16.57
C GLU A 75 -2.68 10.68 -17.86
N TYR A 76 -1.48 10.14 -17.71
CA TYR A 76 -0.58 9.91 -18.86
C TYR A 76 -0.99 8.71 -19.70
N GLN A 77 -1.59 7.68 -19.08
CA GLN A 77 -2.04 6.48 -19.79
C GLN A 77 -3.38 6.70 -20.49
N ASP A 78 -3.72 5.73 -21.34
CA ASP A 78 -5.04 5.59 -21.96
C ASP A 78 -6.08 4.95 -21.01
N ARG A 79 -5.71 4.69 -19.76
CA ARG A 79 -6.52 4.02 -18.74
C ARG A 79 -6.32 4.61 -17.35
N VAL A 80 -7.28 4.39 -16.48
CA VAL A 80 -7.17 4.65 -15.04
C VAL A 80 -6.57 3.43 -14.30
N GLY A 81 -6.18 3.62 -13.04
CA GLY A 81 -5.77 2.57 -12.11
C GLY A 81 -4.29 2.59 -11.74
N GLY A 82 -3.44 3.29 -12.51
CA GLY A 82 -2.01 3.35 -12.21
C GLY A 82 -1.41 1.94 -12.12
N ARG A 83 -0.83 1.60 -10.95
CA ARG A 83 -0.23 0.28 -10.67
C ARG A 83 -1.23 -0.81 -10.28
N LEU A 84 -2.54 -0.58 -10.35
CA LEU A 84 -3.56 -1.63 -10.42
C LEU A 84 -3.85 -1.91 -11.90
N LEU A 85 -3.42 -3.06 -12.38
CA LEU A 85 -3.55 -3.48 -13.77
C LEU A 85 -3.80 -4.98 -13.81
N SER A 86 -4.97 -5.36 -14.29
CA SER A 86 -5.32 -6.75 -14.57
C SER A 86 -5.08 -7.04 -16.05
N LEU A 87 -4.19 -7.99 -16.33
CA LEU A 87 -3.84 -8.38 -17.70
C LEU A 87 -4.67 -9.60 -18.13
N PRO A 88 -5.24 -9.60 -19.34
CA PRO A 88 -5.99 -10.74 -19.83
C PRO A 88 -5.07 -11.92 -20.08
N LEU A 89 -5.58 -13.13 -19.77
CA LEU A 89 -5.06 -14.43 -20.12
C LEU A 89 -5.99 -15.10 -21.13
N ARG A 90 -5.75 -16.39 -21.44
CA ARG A 90 -6.62 -17.14 -22.34
C ARG A 90 -8.01 -17.35 -21.71
N ASP A 91 -9.02 -17.44 -22.57
CA ASP A 91 -10.39 -17.80 -22.25
C ASP A 91 -11.04 -16.95 -21.15
N GLY A 92 -10.79 -15.63 -21.21
CA GLY A 92 -11.38 -14.66 -20.31
C GLY A 92 -10.78 -14.64 -18.89
N GLN A 93 -9.74 -15.42 -18.65
CA GLN A 93 -8.99 -15.34 -17.41
C GLN A 93 -8.10 -14.08 -17.36
N PHE A 94 -7.58 -13.76 -16.20
CA PHE A 94 -6.71 -12.60 -16.01
C PHE A 94 -5.65 -12.87 -14.93
N THR A 95 -4.64 -12.03 -14.93
CA THR A 95 -3.63 -11.96 -13.87
C THR A 95 -3.39 -10.50 -13.47
N GLU A 96 -2.83 -10.29 -12.30
CA GLU A 96 -2.50 -8.96 -11.80
C GLU A 96 -1.03 -8.61 -12.10
N ALA A 97 -0.82 -7.65 -12.99
CA ALA A 97 0.51 -7.11 -13.25
C ALA A 97 1.03 -6.23 -12.11
N GLY A 98 0.11 -5.57 -11.40
CA GLY A 98 0.39 -4.72 -10.24
C GLY A 98 -0.07 -5.33 -8.92
N GLY A 99 -0.79 -4.55 -8.10
CA GLY A 99 -1.32 -4.97 -6.81
C GLY A 99 -2.18 -6.23 -6.96
N GLY A 100 -1.64 -7.37 -6.52
CA GLY A 100 -2.16 -8.71 -6.82
C GLY A 100 -3.26 -9.17 -5.87
N HIS A 101 -3.30 -8.64 -4.66
CA HIS A 101 -4.23 -9.03 -3.62
C HIS A 101 -4.46 -7.90 -2.63
N PHE A 102 -5.50 -8.04 -1.85
CA PHE A 102 -5.82 -7.22 -0.68
C PHE A 102 -5.85 -8.10 0.57
N ARG A 103 -5.83 -7.47 1.73
CA ARG A 103 -5.86 -8.14 3.03
C ARG A 103 -6.99 -7.60 3.90
N SER A 104 -7.47 -8.41 4.83
CA SER A 104 -8.58 -8.04 5.72
C SER A 104 -8.25 -6.89 6.69
N ASN A 105 -6.99 -6.56 6.89
CA ASN A 105 -6.53 -5.41 7.69
C ASN A 105 -6.34 -4.12 6.87
N MET A 106 -7.00 -3.99 5.73
CA MET A 106 -7.00 -2.80 4.86
C MET A 106 -8.36 -2.07 4.90
N PRO A 107 -8.66 -1.29 5.95
CA PRO A 107 -9.99 -0.75 6.18
C PRO A 107 -10.49 0.18 5.08
N TYR A 108 -9.63 1.01 4.49
CA TYR A 108 -10.03 1.87 3.37
C TYR A 108 -10.33 1.08 2.11
N VAL A 109 -9.48 0.13 1.74
CA VAL A 109 -9.71 -0.74 0.57
C VAL A 109 -11.04 -1.47 0.71
N ILE A 110 -11.30 -2.07 1.87
CA ILE A 110 -12.53 -2.81 2.16
C ILE A 110 -13.75 -1.88 2.11
N SER A 111 -13.64 -0.67 2.67
CA SER A 111 -14.70 0.34 2.63
C SER A 111 -15.10 0.67 1.18
N TYR A 112 -14.13 0.96 0.32
CA TYR A 112 -14.40 1.27 -1.10
C TYR A 112 -14.95 0.08 -1.88
N ILE A 113 -14.43 -1.14 -1.64
CA ILE A 113 -14.94 -2.36 -2.27
C ILE A 113 -16.42 -2.59 -1.91
N ARG A 114 -16.77 -2.43 -0.63
CA ARG A 114 -18.16 -2.54 -0.16
C ARG A 114 -19.04 -1.42 -0.69
N HIS A 115 -18.56 -0.18 -0.66
CA HIS A 115 -19.29 1.00 -1.18
C HIS A 115 -19.69 0.81 -2.65
N PHE A 116 -18.79 0.28 -3.46
CA PHE A 116 -19.04 0.03 -4.88
C PHE A 116 -19.67 -1.34 -5.18
N GLY A 117 -19.96 -2.15 -4.16
CA GLY A 117 -20.58 -3.46 -4.32
C GLY A 117 -19.74 -4.43 -5.18
N LEU A 118 -18.41 -4.36 -5.07
CA LEU A 118 -17.52 -5.20 -5.87
C LEU A 118 -17.40 -6.59 -5.22
N PRO A 119 -17.80 -7.68 -5.91
CA PRO A 119 -17.67 -9.01 -5.37
C PRO A 119 -16.20 -9.42 -5.26
N THR A 120 -15.88 -10.15 -4.19
CA THR A 120 -14.52 -10.63 -3.91
C THR A 120 -14.49 -12.15 -3.80
N HIS A 121 -13.31 -12.75 -3.94
CA HIS A 121 -13.06 -14.12 -3.60
C HIS A 121 -11.76 -14.22 -2.79
N SER A 122 -11.75 -15.16 -1.84
CA SER A 122 -10.56 -15.45 -1.05
C SER A 122 -9.50 -16.12 -1.91
N LEU A 123 -8.24 -15.79 -1.64
CA LEU A 123 -7.10 -16.51 -2.17
C LEU A 123 -6.64 -17.53 -1.13
N ASN A 124 -6.22 -18.70 -1.61
CA ASN A 124 -5.62 -19.69 -0.73
C ASN A 124 -4.12 -19.35 -0.58
N ASP A 125 -3.71 -19.08 0.64
CA ASP A 125 -2.33 -18.68 0.96
C ASP A 125 -1.46 -19.88 1.31
N GLY A 126 -1.87 -21.10 1.04
CA GLY A 126 -1.15 -22.36 1.23
C GLY A 126 0.08 -22.34 2.17
N LEU A 127 0.60 -23.49 2.49
CA LEU A 127 1.82 -23.57 3.30
C LEU A 127 3.05 -23.43 2.40
N PRO A 128 3.95 -22.48 2.66
CA PRO A 128 5.10 -22.25 1.81
C PRO A 128 6.11 -23.41 1.88
N ARG A 129 6.68 -23.73 0.72
CA ARG A 129 7.86 -24.61 0.64
C ARG A 129 9.10 -23.74 0.42
N TYR A 130 10.12 -23.95 1.21
CA TYR A 130 11.38 -23.21 1.14
C TYR A 130 12.44 -24.05 0.42
N LEU A 131 13.19 -23.38 -0.46
CA LEU A 131 14.42 -23.88 -1.06
C LEU A 131 15.51 -22.85 -0.84
N VAL A 132 16.29 -23.00 0.21
CA VAL A 132 17.29 -22.03 0.66
C VAL A 132 18.62 -22.72 0.87
N GLU A 133 19.70 -22.22 0.25
CA GLU A 133 21.05 -22.79 0.35
C GLU A 133 21.10 -24.29 -0.02
N GLY A 134 20.38 -24.68 -1.08
CA GLY A 134 20.33 -26.08 -1.51
C GLY A 134 19.55 -27.03 -0.60
N LYS A 135 19.00 -26.55 0.51
CA LYS A 135 18.16 -27.30 1.45
C LYS A 135 16.68 -27.01 1.17
N SER A 136 15.85 -28.04 1.32
CA SER A 136 14.40 -27.94 1.16
C SER A 136 13.68 -28.16 2.47
N GLY A 137 12.67 -27.35 2.76
CA GLY A 137 11.79 -27.47 3.93
C GLY A 137 10.35 -27.16 3.56
N ASP A 138 9.40 -27.89 4.15
CA ASP A 138 7.97 -27.73 3.92
C ASP A 138 7.30 -27.04 5.11
N GLY A 139 6.45 -26.07 4.83
CA GLY A 139 5.67 -25.37 5.87
C GLY A 139 4.66 -26.27 6.59
N SER A 140 4.33 -27.45 6.03
CA SER A 140 3.49 -28.47 6.70
C SER A 140 4.25 -29.29 7.72
N ASN A 141 5.60 -29.30 7.68
CA ASN A 141 6.46 -30.07 8.59
C ASN A 141 7.59 -29.21 9.17
N LEU A 142 7.22 -28.19 9.93
CA LEU A 142 8.14 -27.20 10.50
C LEU A 142 9.17 -27.81 11.45
N GLY A 143 8.85 -28.92 12.11
CA GLY A 143 9.75 -29.62 13.07
C GLY A 143 10.97 -30.26 12.40
N SER A 144 10.90 -30.58 11.10
CA SER A 144 11.96 -31.25 10.33
C SER A 144 12.82 -30.31 9.48
N TRP A 145 12.74 -29.02 9.71
CA TRP A 145 13.50 -28.05 8.92
C TRP A 145 15.01 -28.26 9.04
N PRO A 146 15.73 -28.30 7.90
CA PRO A 146 17.16 -28.65 7.87
C PRO A 146 18.09 -27.47 8.23
N TRP A 147 17.54 -26.30 8.49
CA TRP A 147 18.30 -25.10 8.86
C TRP A 147 18.58 -25.07 10.36
N ASP A 148 19.70 -24.47 10.74
CA ASP A 148 20.09 -24.27 12.13
C ASP A 148 19.38 -23.06 12.74
N VAL A 149 18.06 -23.19 12.87
CA VAL A 149 17.19 -22.17 13.48
C VAL A 149 17.23 -22.28 14.99
N ALA A 150 16.94 -21.18 15.69
CA ALA A 150 16.88 -21.18 17.16
C ALA A 150 15.80 -22.15 17.67
N PRO A 151 15.95 -22.72 18.89
CA PRO A 151 14.98 -23.67 19.43
C PRO A 151 13.53 -23.19 19.41
N GLU A 152 13.31 -21.91 19.64
CA GLU A 152 11.99 -21.29 19.64
C GLU A 152 11.40 -21.04 18.23
N GLU A 153 12.22 -21.13 17.18
CA GLU A 153 11.82 -21.04 15.79
C GLU A 153 11.41 -22.40 15.22
N ARG A 154 11.83 -23.51 15.87
CA ARG A 154 11.48 -24.87 15.45
C ARG A 154 10.00 -25.14 15.63
N GLY A 155 9.38 -25.69 14.60
CA GLY A 155 7.94 -25.99 14.65
C GLY A 155 7.02 -24.77 14.54
N VAL A 156 7.58 -23.60 14.20
CA VAL A 156 6.83 -22.34 14.09
C VAL A 156 7.02 -21.75 12.69
N THR A 157 5.97 -21.18 12.11
CA THR A 157 6.05 -20.54 10.79
C THR A 157 6.95 -19.30 10.82
N VAL A 158 7.50 -18.90 9.66
CA VAL A 158 8.28 -17.66 9.52
C VAL A 158 7.44 -16.47 9.97
N SER A 159 6.17 -16.42 9.56
CA SER A 159 5.24 -15.35 9.96
C SER A 159 5.06 -15.24 11.48
N SER A 160 4.79 -16.36 12.15
CA SER A 160 4.60 -16.37 13.61
C SER A 160 5.88 -16.02 14.36
N SER A 161 7.04 -16.47 13.88
CA SER A 161 8.33 -16.13 14.48
C SER A 161 8.65 -14.64 14.29
N LEU A 162 8.41 -14.08 13.10
CA LEU A 162 8.61 -12.65 12.86
C LEU A 162 7.72 -11.80 13.78
N ASN A 163 6.43 -12.12 13.88
CA ASN A 163 5.51 -11.40 14.76
C ASN A 163 5.99 -11.41 16.22
N ARG A 164 6.51 -12.54 16.69
CA ARG A 164 7.10 -12.66 18.03
C ARG A 164 8.31 -11.74 18.19
N TYR A 165 9.21 -11.69 17.22
CA TYR A 165 10.38 -10.84 17.27
C TYR A 165 10.02 -9.35 17.19
N LEU A 166 9.09 -8.97 16.34
CA LEU A 166 8.60 -7.59 16.28
C LEU A 166 7.95 -7.18 17.61
N TYR A 167 7.13 -8.06 18.21
CA TYR A 167 6.56 -7.80 19.52
C TYR A 167 7.62 -7.64 20.62
N ARG A 168 8.65 -8.51 20.65
CA ARG A 168 9.81 -8.37 21.58
C ARG A 168 10.59 -7.07 21.34
N ALA A 169 10.63 -6.59 20.11
CA ALA A 169 11.21 -5.30 19.77
C ALA A 169 10.29 -4.10 20.08
N GLY A 170 9.15 -4.32 20.75
CA GLY A 170 8.19 -3.28 21.11
C GLY A 170 7.35 -2.77 19.95
N LEU A 171 7.13 -3.61 18.95
CA LEU A 171 6.36 -3.28 17.76
C LEU A 171 5.20 -4.27 17.63
N ASP A 172 3.98 -3.77 17.65
CA ASP A 172 2.79 -4.55 17.37
C ASP A 172 2.16 -4.08 16.05
N THR A 173 1.46 -5.00 15.38
CA THR A 173 0.87 -4.76 14.05
C THR A 173 -0.12 -3.60 14.07
N ASP A 174 -0.86 -3.42 15.17
CA ASP A 174 -1.91 -2.41 15.27
C ASP A 174 -1.33 -1.01 15.31
N THR A 175 -0.30 -0.82 16.14
CA THR A 175 0.44 0.43 16.25
C THR A 175 1.13 0.78 14.93
N VAL A 176 1.80 -0.19 14.32
CA VAL A 176 2.57 0.01 13.08
C VAL A 176 1.68 0.36 11.88
N LEU A 177 0.45 -0.16 11.83
CA LEU A 177 -0.51 0.14 10.76
C LEU A 177 -1.41 1.35 11.06
N ASP A 178 -1.29 1.97 12.25
CA ASP A 178 -1.98 3.23 12.55
C ASP A 178 -1.44 4.37 11.66
N SER A 179 -2.31 5.27 11.24
CA SER A 179 -1.94 6.39 10.36
C SER A 179 -1.05 7.44 11.03
N ARG A 180 -0.92 7.40 12.35
CA ARG A 180 -0.06 8.29 13.16
C ARG A 180 1.34 7.74 13.38
N TRP A 181 1.56 6.47 13.05
CA TRP A 181 2.88 5.86 13.11
C TRP A 181 3.76 6.34 11.93
N PRO A 182 5.06 6.59 12.12
CA PRO A 182 5.81 6.41 13.36
C PRO A 182 5.68 7.64 14.28
N ASP A 183 5.68 7.40 15.58
CA ASP A 183 5.93 8.45 16.54
C ASP A 183 7.43 8.87 16.51
N PRO A 184 7.82 9.98 17.14
CA PRO A 184 9.20 10.46 17.10
C PRO A 184 10.23 9.47 17.69
N GLU A 185 9.84 8.63 18.66
CA GLU A 185 10.72 7.62 19.27
C GLU A 185 10.94 6.45 18.29
N ALA A 186 9.87 5.92 17.70
CA ALA A 186 9.95 4.88 16.67
C ALA A 186 10.76 5.35 15.47
N LEU A 187 10.54 6.60 15.01
CA LEU A 187 11.32 7.20 13.93
C LEU A 187 12.81 7.21 14.23
N ALA A 188 13.19 7.75 15.39
CA ALA A 188 14.61 7.84 15.78
C ALA A 188 15.25 6.45 15.95
N ARG A 189 14.51 5.48 16.49
CA ARG A 189 15.00 4.13 16.77
C ARG A 189 15.16 3.26 15.52
N LEU A 190 14.27 3.41 14.55
CA LEU A 190 14.18 2.50 13.40
C LEU A 190 14.83 3.05 12.13
N ASP A 191 15.22 4.31 12.11
CA ASP A 191 15.73 4.98 10.90
C ASP A 191 17.08 4.41 10.43
N THR A 192 17.96 4.04 11.35
CA THR A 192 19.33 3.63 11.05
C THR A 192 19.60 2.14 11.30
N VAL A 193 18.58 1.34 11.53
CA VAL A 193 18.71 -0.10 11.75
C VAL A 193 18.00 -0.90 10.65
N THR A 194 18.55 -2.06 10.33
CA THR A 194 17.91 -3.00 9.42
C THR A 194 16.88 -3.86 10.15
N VAL A 195 15.97 -4.48 9.41
CA VAL A 195 15.06 -5.50 9.97
C VAL A 195 15.85 -6.62 10.63
N GLY A 196 16.92 -7.10 9.97
CA GLY A 196 17.79 -8.15 10.49
C GLY A 196 18.46 -7.77 11.81
N ASP A 197 19.01 -6.56 11.91
CA ASP A 197 19.60 -6.08 13.18
C ASP A 197 18.57 -6.01 14.29
N LEU A 198 17.37 -5.48 13.96
CA LEU A 198 16.28 -5.37 14.92
C LEU A 198 15.88 -6.72 15.51
N ILE A 199 15.65 -7.73 14.64
CA ILE A 199 15.17 -9.04 15.11
C ILE A 199 16.30 -9.89 15.73
N ARG A 200 17.56 -9.81 15.26
CA ARG A 200 18.71 -10.47 15.89
C ARG A 200 18.93 -9.98 17.31
N ASN A 201 18.78 -8.67 17.56
CA ASN A 201 18.91 -8.07 18.89
C ASN A 201 17.89 -8.63 19.90
N VAL A 202 16.81 -9.25 19.45
CA VAL A 202 15.78 -9.89 20.30
C VAL A 202 15.72 -11.41 20.16
N GLY A 203 16.77 -12.02 19.54
CA GLY A 203 17.02 -13.46 19.59
C GLY A 203 16.78 -14.22 18.28
N ALA A 204 16.54 -13.57 17.15
CA ALA A 204 16.41 -14.24 15.86
C ALA A 204 17.74 -14.87 15.41
N SER A 205 17.68 -16.11 14.89
CA SER A 205 18.84 -16.78 14.32
C SER A 205 19.19 -16.23 12.92
N GLU A 206 20.45 -16.43 12.52
CA GLU A 206 20.89 -16.08 11.16
C GLU A 206 20.15 -16.93 10.09
N ALA A 207 19.89 -18.20 10.43
CA ALA A 207 19.11 -19.07 9.55
C ALA A 207 17.67 -18.55 9.37
N PHE A 208 17.06 -18.01 10.42
CA PHE A 208 15.75 -17.38 10.32
C PHE A 208 15.76 -16.16 9.41
N CYS A 209 16.78 -15.28 9.51
CA CYS A 209 16.90 -14.13 8.62
C CYS A 209 16.94 -14.55 7.14
N LYS A 210 17.64 -15.63 6.80
CA LYS A 210 17.67 -16.18 5.43
C LYS A 210 16.31 -16.74 4.98
N LEU A 211 15.59 -17.38 5.87
CA LEU A 211 14.23 -17.86 5.61
C LEU A 211 13.26 -16.68 5.43
N LEU A 212 13.41 -15.62 6.22
CA LEU A 212 12.65 -14.39 6.08
C LEU A 212 12.91 -13.73 4.73
N ASP A 213 14.17 -13.65 4.28
CA ASP A 213 14.55 -13.10 2.99
C ASP A 213 13.92 -13.88 1.83
N ALA A 214 13.91 -15.20 1.92
CA ALA A 214 13.25 -16.05 0.94
C ALA A 214 11.72 -15.89 0.95
N HIS A 215 11.12 -15.66 2.12
CA HIS A 215 9.67 -15.51 2.28
C HIS A 215 9.18 -14.11 1.93
N GLY A 216 9.82 -13.06 2.44
CA GLY A 216 9.39 -11.67 2.36
C GLY A 216 9.45 -11.09 0.94
N GLY A 217 10.50 -11.37 0.23
CA GLY A 217 10.70 -10.98 -1.18
C GLY A 217 10.88 -9.50 -1.45
N THR A 218 9.96 -8.66 -1.06
CA THR A 218 10.01 -7.21 -1.28
C THR A 218 10.96 -6.53 -0.28
N PHE A 219 10.73 -6.75 1.01
CA PHE A 219 11.61 -6.30 2.06
C PHE A 219 12.31 -7.49 2.70
N THR A 220 13.60 -7.35 2.87
CA THR A 220 14.50 -8.38 3.38
C THR A 220 15.05 -8.00 4.76
N SER A 221 15.81 -8.91 5.37
CA SER A 221 16.55 -8.60 6.59
C SER A 221 17.52 -7.42 6.44
N ALA A 222 17.99 -7.12 5.22
CA ALA A 222 18.84 -5.98 4.92
C ALA A 222 18.09 -4.65 4.76
N SER A 223 16.76 -4.67 4.64
CA SER A 223 15.96 -3.45 4.45
C SER A 223 15.93 -2.59 5.71
N GLN A 224 15.83 -1.27 5.53
CA GLN A 224 15.62 -0.34 6.64
C GLN A 224 14.35 -0.73 7.41
N ALA A 225 14.45 -0.83 8.74
CA ALA A 225 13.36 -1.30 9.58
C ALA A 225 12.14 -0.36 9.53
N LEU A 226 12.35 0.95 9.56
CA LEU A 226 11.27 1.94 9.52
C LEU A 226 10.35 1.77 8.30
N GLY A 227 10.93 1.62 7.11
CA GLY A 227 10.19 1.47 5.86
C GLY A 227 9.62 0.07 5.63
N ALA A 228 10.32 -0.97 6.13
CA ALA A 228 9.96 -2.36 5.89
C ALA A 228 8.86 -2.90 6.84
N ILE A 229 8.84 -2.46 8.09
CA ILE A 229 7.96 -3.03 9.12
C ILE A 229 6.46 -2.94 8.77
N PRO A 230 5.92 -1.83 8.22
CA PRO A 230 4.52 -1.80 7.82
C PRO A 230 4.16 -2.80 6.71
N ASP A 231 5.06 -3.01 5.75
CA ASP A 231 4.87 -4.04 4.71
C ASP A 231 4.88 -5.45 5.33
N LEU A 232 5.85 -5.72 6.20
CA LEU A 232 5.92 -6.99 6.94
C LEU A 232 4.67 -7.19 7.80
N ALA A 233 4.13 -6.15 8.44
CA ALA A 233 2.89 -6.23 9.22
C ALA A 233 1.67 -6.58 8.34
N TYR A 234 1.63 -6.14 7.09
CA TYR A 234 0.61 -6.61 6.15
C TYR A 234 0.83 -8.06 5.74
N HIS A 235 2.07 -8.50 5.51
CA HIS A 235 2.36 -9.84 5.01
C HIS A 235 2.20 -10.93 6.06
N PHE A 236 2.50 -10.67 7.33
CA PHE A 236 2.70 -11.69 8.35
C PHE A 236 1.63 -11.74 9.46
N GLY A 237 0.55 -10.98 9.35
CA GLY A 237 -0.61 -11.14 10.22
C GLY A 237 -1.50 -12.32 9.81
N ASP A 238 -2.36 -12.80 10.71
CA ASP A 238 -3.43 -13.77 10.41
C ASP A 238 -4.53 -13.09 9.57
N GLN A 239 -4.17 -12.61 8.39
CA GLN A 239 -5.06 -11.81 7.56
C GLN A 239 -5.49 -12.61 6.33
N ASN A 240 -6.79 -12.69 6.10
CA ASN A 240 -7.31 -13.30 4.89
C ASN A 240 -6.91 -12.49 3.65
N LEU A 241 -6.34 -13.20 2.69
CA LEU A 241 -6.05 -12.70 1.36
C LEU A 241 -7.29 -12.78 0.49
N PHE A 242 -7.53 -11.73 -0.28
CA PHE A 242 -8.62 -11.73 -1.25
C PHE A 242 -8.31 -10.84 -2.45
N ARG A 243 -9.07 -11.00 -3.52
CA ARG A 243 -9.08 -10.11 -4.67
C ARG A 243 -10.48 -9.88 -5.19
N ILE A 244 -10.66 -8.87 -6.03
CA ILE A 244 -11.92 -8.54 -6.67
C ILE A 244 -12.16 -9.53 -7.82
N GLN A 245 -13.34 -10.12 -7.88
CA GLN A 245 -13.76 -10.96 -9.02
C GLN A 245 -13.71 -10.16 -10.31
N GLY A 246 -13.06 -10.70 -11.33
CA GLY A 246 -12.85 -10.02 -12.61
C GLY A 246 -11.73 -8.98 -12.58
N GLY A 247 -10.86 -9.00 -11.56
CA GLY A 247 -9.63 -8.21 -11.47
C GLY A 247 -9.70 -6.98 -10.56
N ASN A 248 -8.56 -6.70 -9.92
CA ASN A 248 -8.43 -5.60 -8.97
C ASN A 248 -8.56 -4.21 -9.65
N GLN A 249 -8.33 -4.14 -10.97
CA GLN A 249 -8.54 -2.91 -11.76
C GLN A 249 -10.01 -2.43 -11.76
N ARG A 250 -10.95 -3.26 -11.36
CA ARG A 250 -12.36 -2.87 -11.21
C ARG A 250 -12.56 -1.79 -10.13
N LEU A 251 -11.70 -1.74 -9.11
CA LEU A 251 -11.79 -0.74 -8.06
C LEU A 251 -11.53 0.68 -8.59
N PRO A 252 -10.38 1.00 -9.21
CA PRO A 252 -10.17 2.31 -9.81
C PRO A 252 -11.17 2.63 -10.93
N ALA A 253 -11.65 1.63 -11.68
CA ALA A 253 -12.70 1.84 -12.67
C ALA A 253 -14.04 2.26 -12.04
N ALA A 254 -14.38 1.75 -10.86
CA ALA A 254 -15.57 2.16 -10.12
C ALA A 254 -15.44 3.61 -9.61
N LEU A 255 -14.27 3.98 -9.07
CA LEU A 255 -13.96 5.36 -8.68
C LEU A 255 -14.06 6.33 -9.87
N ALA A 256 -13.50 5.97 -11.02
CA ALA A 256 -13.55 6.80 -12.22
C ALA A 256 -14.99 7.04 -12.69
N ARG A 257 -15.85 6.03 -12.64
CA ARG A 257 -17.29 6.20 -12.93
C ARG A 257 -17.98 7.13 -11.94
N ALA A 258 -17.64 7.06 -10.64
CA ALA A 258 -18.21 7.93 -9.62
C ALA A 258 -17.74 9.40 -9.74
N ILE A 259 -16.54 9.62 -10.24
CA ILE A 259 -15.98 10.95 -10.55
C ILE A 259 -16.64 11.55 -11.80
N GLY A 260 -16.96 10.73 -12.79
CA GLY A 260 -17.39 11.13 -14.13
C GLY A 260 -16.22 11.12 -15.12
N HIS A 261 -16.36 10.38 -16.20
CA HIS A 261 -15.28 10.20 -17.19
C HIS A 261 -14.89 11.51 -17.88
N GLU A 262 -15.81 12.46 -18.00
CA GLU A 262 -15.59 13.79 -18.56
C GLU A 262 -14.60 14.64 -17.76
N ARG A 263 -14.36 14.27 -16.50
CA ARG A 263 -13.39 14.95 -15.61
C ARG A 263 -12.00 14.32 -15.65
N ILE A 264 -11.84 13.22 -16.39
CA ILE A 264 -10.58 12.46 -16.46
C ILE A 264 -10.01 12.58 -17.86
N ILE A 265 -8.89 13.27 -17.96
CA ILE A 265 -8.17 13.51 -19.20
C ILE A 265 -7.07 12.46 -19.33
N LEU A 266 -7.30 11.48 -20.17
CA LEU A 266 -6.34 10.42 -20.48
C LEU A 266 -5.34 10.86 -21.57
N ASN A 267 -4.26 10.11 -21.77
CA ASN A 267 -3.21 10.38 -22.75
C ASN A 267 -2.66 11.80 -22.63
N ALA A 268 -2.40 12.24 -21.39
CA ALA A 268 -1.99 13.60 -21.07
C ALA A 268 -0.76 13.62 -20.13
N PRO A 269 0.43 13.19 -20.62
CA PRO A 269 1.65 13.22 -19.81
C PRO A 269 2.02 14.67 -19.44
N VAL A 270 2.22 14.92 -18.17
CA VAL A 270 2.58 16.25 -17.64
C VAL A 270 3.99 16.61 -18.09
N LYS A 271 4.16 17.81 -18.62
CA LYS A 271 5.44 18.37 -19.07
C LYS A 271 5.93 19.50 -18.15
N VAL A 272 5.03 20.43 -17.80
CA VAL A 272 5.36 21.60 -16.97
C VAL A 272 4.31 21.79 -15.89
N ILE A 273 4.74 22.13 -14.67
CA ILE A 273 3.90 22.63 -13.59
C ILE A 273 4.39 24.04 -13.23
N ASP A 274 3.60 25.05 -13.52
CA ASP A 274 3.95 26.46 -13.29
C ASP A 274 3.01 27.08 -12.25
N GLN A 275 3.57 27.51 -11.12
CA GLN A 275 2.84 28.18 -10.03
C GLN A 275 3.29 29.64 -9.80
N LEU A 276 3.96 30.26 -10.77
CA LEU A 276 4.38 31.66 -10.67
C LEU A 276 3.21 32.64 -10.78
N GLY A 277 2.16 32.27 -11.51
CA GLY A 277 0.95 33.09 -11.68
C GLY A 277 -0.01 33.05 -10.48
N ALA A 278 -1.12 33.78 -10.58
CA ALA A 278 -2.21 33.77 -9.60
C ALA A 278 -2.85 32.38 -9.44
N ARG A 279 -2.92 31.62 -10.54
CA ARG A 279 -3.35 30.22 -10.58
C ARG A 279 -2.19 29.35 -11.04
N ILE A 280 -2.20 28.09 -10.61
CA ILE A 280 -1.25 27.09 -11.06
C ILE A 280 -1.65 26.63 -12.47
N ARG A 281 -0.65 26.45 -13.34
CA ARG A 281 -0.83 25.98 -14.70
C ARG A 281 -0.10 24.66 -14.89
N VAL A 282 -0.77 23.69 -15.47
CA VAL A 282 -0.20 22.40 -15.88
C VAL A 282 -0.25 22.31 -17.39
N THR A 283 0.90 22.14 -18.02
CA THR A 283 1.03 21.91 -19.48
C THR A 283 1.38 20.45 -19.70
N VAL A 284 0.65 19.77 -20.57
CA VAL A 284 0.94 18.39 -20.98
C VAL A 284 1.75 18.34 -22.27
N GLN A 285 2.26 17.17 -22.64
CA GLN A 285 3.21 17.03 -23.75
C GLN A 285 2.67 17.48 -25.12
N ASP A 286 1.37 17.34 -25.36
CA ASP A 286 0.72 17.77 -26.61
C ASP A 286 0.41 19.28 -26.65
N GLY A 287 0.77 20.02 -25.60
CA GLY A 287 0.60 21.45 -25.49
C GLY A 287 -0.71 21.91 -24.87
N ARG A 288 -1.65 21.03 -24.53
CA ARG A 288 -2.86 21.42 -23.77
C ARG A 288 -2.47 21.96 -22.40
N GLU A 289 -3.20 22.99 -21.95
CA GLU A 289 -2.98 23.65 -20.66
C GLU A 289 -4.21 23.54 -19.78
N PHE A 290 -3.99 23.31 -18.50
CA PHE A 290 -5.01 23.25 -17.46
C PHE A 290 -4.63 24.21 -16.34
N THR A 291 -5.61 24.92 -15.77
CA THR A 291 -5.37 25.86 -14.67
C THR A 291 -6.22 25.51 -13.46
N GLY A 292 -5.64 25.68 -12.27
CA GLY A 292 -6.31 25.39 -11.02
C GLY A 292 -5.81 26.28 -9.88
N ASP A 293 -6.48 26.19 -8.74
CA ASP A 293 -6.10 26.89 -7.51
C ASP A 293 -5.07 26.05 -6.70
N ALA A 294 -5.13 24.73 -6.86
CA ALA A 294 -4.22 23.76 -6.24
C ALA A 294 -3.99 22.55 -7.16
N VAL A 295 -2.88 21.86 -6.94
CA VAL A 295 -2.55 20.59 -7.58
C VAL A 295 -2.37 19.51 -6.52
N ILE A 296 -2.93 18.32 -6.76
CA ILE A 296 -2.52 17.09 -6.07
C ILE A 296 -1.72 16.27 -7.08
N SER A 297 -0.42 16.12 -6.84
CA SER A 297 0.44 15.27 -7.64
C SER A 297 0.50 13.87 -7.05
N THR A 298 0.13 12.88 -7.85
CA THR A 298 0.31 11.46 -7.54
C THR A 298 1.30 10.79 -8.50
N ILE A 299 2.06 11.61 -9.19
CA ILE A 299 3.13 11.19 -10.09
C ILE A 299 4.26 10.60 -9.25
N PRO A 300 4.78 9.41 -9.58
CA PRO A 300 5.92 8.83 -8.87
C PRO A 300 7.15 9.74 -8.91
N PHE A 301 7.84 9.89 -7.77
CA PHE A 301 9.02 10.75 -7.69
C PHE A 301 10.16 10.31 -8.62
N SER A 302 10.18 9.03 -9.01
CA SER A 302 11.12 8.46 -10.00
C SER A 302 11.10 9.13 -11.38
N VAL A 303 10.05 9.90 -11.68
CA VAL A 303 9.91 10.57 -12.99
C VAL A 303 9.91 12.10 -12.90
N PHE A 304 10.05 12.68 -11.72
CA PHE A 304 10.02 14.14 -11.57
C PHE A 304 11.14 14.89 -12.31
N ASP A 305 12.30 14.24 -12.53
CA ASP A 305 13.38 14.84 -13.34
C ASP A 305 12.98 15.13 -14.79
N SER A 306 11.91 14.48 -15.27
CA SER A 306 11.35 14.72 -16.62
C SER A 306 10.27 15.79 -16.67
N ILE A 307 9.92 16.42 -15.54
CA ILE A 307 8.87 17.42 -15.41
C ILE A 307 9.48 18.75 -14.98
N GLU A 308 9.30 19.78 -15.80
CA GLU A 308 9.71 21.13 -15.45
C GLU A 308 8.76 21.71 -14.41
N VAL A 309 9.31 22.25 -13.31
CA VAL A 309 8.51 22.89 -12.25
C VAL A 309 8.99 24.31 -11.99
N ARG A 310 8.07 25.25 -11.93
CA ARG A 310 8.33 26.68 -11.73
C ARG A 310 7.52 27.21 -10.53
N PRO A 311 8.19 27.83 -9.53
CA PRO A 311 9.64 27.86 -9.33
C PRO A 311 10.20 26.45 -9.13
N SER A 312 11.52 26.28 -9.31
CA SER A 312 12.17 24.98 -9.08
C SER A 312 11.92 24.46 -7.67
N TRP A 313 11.89 23.14 -7.53
CA TRP A 313 11.75 22.47 -6.23
C TRP A 313 12.72 23.01 -5.16
N SER A 314 12.29 23.04 -3.91
CA SER A 314 13.14 23.30 -2.78
C SER A 314 14.32 22.29 -2.71
N PRO A 315 15.44 22.66 -2.08
CA PRO A 315 16.56 21.74 -1.91
C PRO A 315 16.16 20.41 -1.23
N ALA A 316 15.26 20.46 -0.25
CA ALA A 316 14.77 19.28 0.47
C ALA A 316 13.98 18.33 -0.47
N LYS A 317 13.06 18.87 -1.29
CA LYS A 317 12.32 18.09 -2.28
C LYS A 317 13.23 17.45 -3.32
N ARG A 318 14.19 18.20 -3.88
CA ARG A 318 15.15 17.65 -4.84
C ARG A 318 15.98 16.53 -4.24
N ARG A 319 16.47 16.72 -3.03
CA ARG A 319 17.22 15.71 -2.30
C ARG A 319 16.37 14.44 -2.10
N MET A 320 15.11 14.59 -1.68
CA MET A 320 14.21 13.46 -1.48
C MET A 320 13.96 12.67 -2.77
N PHE A 321 13.74 13.36 -3.91
CA PHE A 321 13.53 12.68 -5.20
C PHE A 321 14.76 11.89 -5.65
N GLN A 322 15.95 12.37 -5.33
CA GLN A 322 17.23 11.72 -5.67
C GLN A 322 17.58 10.56 -4.74
N GLU A 323 17.27 10.68 -3.45
CA GLU A 323 17.67 9.70 -2.44
C GLU A 323 16.63 8.61 -2.19
N MET A 324 15.34 8.83 -2.58
CA MET A 324 14.33 7.80 -2.47
C MET A 324 14.66 6.62 -3.41
N GLU A 325 14.76 5.44 -2.83
CA GLU A 325 15.00 4.22 -3.59
C GLU A 325 13.72 3.74 -4.26
N TRP A 326 13.85 3.19 -5.47
CA TRP A 326 12.73 2.63 -6.22
C TRP A 326 12.99 1.16 -6.51
N ASP A 327 12.13 0.33 -5.95
CA ASP A 327 12.27 -1.11 -6.10
C ASP A 327 11.99 -1.55 -7.53
N LYS A 328 12.75 -2.57 -7.94
CA LYS A 328 12.63 -3.21 -9.24
C LYS A 328 11.98 -4.57 -9.05
N THR A 329 10.78 -4.70 -9.60
CA THR A 329 10.02 -5.95 -9.57
C THR A 329 9.68 -6.38 -10.98
N VAL A 330 9.90 -7.66 -11.27
CA VAL A 330 9.44 -8.31 -12.49
C VAL A 330 8.52 -9.46 -12.13
N LYS A 331 7.38 -9.53 -12.78
CA LYS A 331 6.49 -10.70 -12.76
C LYS A 331 6.65 -11.48 -14.05
N VAL A 332 7.05 -12.75 -13.96
CA VAL A 332 6.97 -13.68 -15.09
C VAL A 332 5.69 -14.49 -14.92
N ILE A 333 4.77 -14.30 -15.84
CA ILE A 333 3.40 -14.82 -15.80
C ILE A 333 3.35 -16.10 -16.62
N VAL A 334 2.83 -17.18 -16.04
CA VAL A 334 2.68 -18.48 -16.68
C VAL A 334 1.25 -18.98 -16.54
N GLN A 335 0.70 -19.43 -17.66
CA GLN A 335 -0.55 -20.17 -17.70
C GLN A 335 -0.30 -21.60 -18.20
N THR A 336 -0.76 -22.60 -17.45
CA THR A 336 -0.66 -24.01 -17.75
C THR A 336 -2.02 -24.61 -18.09
N ARG A 337 -2.03 -25.79 -18.72
CA ARG A 337 -3.26 -26.50 -19.10
C ARG A 337 -4.11 -26.83 -17.88
N THR A 338 -3.50 -27.28 -16.79
CA THR A 338 -4.17 -27.51 -15.51
C THR A 338 -3.28 -27.03 -14.35
N PRO A 339 -3.83 -26.76 -13.17
CA PRO A 339 -3.05 -26.49 -11.97
C PRO A 339 -2.48 -27.80 -11.39
N SER A 340 -1.53 -28.43 -12.12
CA SER A 340 -0.98 -29.75 -11.81
C SER A 340 -0.32 -29.83 -10.43
N TRP A 341 0.20 -28.73 -9.90
CA TRP A 341 0.77 -28.63 -8.54
C TRP A 341 -0.26 -28.87 -7.43
N LEU A 342 -1.54 -28.55 -7.65
CA LEU A 342 -2.61 -28.79 -6.69
C LEU A 342 -2.82 -30.30 -6.46
N LYS A 343 -2.65 -31.13 -7.49
CA LYS A 343 -2.75 -32.62 -7.39
C LYS A 343 -1.64 -33.20 -6.53
N LYS A 344 -0.54 -32.45 -6.30
CA LYS A 344 0.59 -32.83 -5.45
C LYS A 344 0.49 -32.25 -4.06
N GLY A 345 -0.66 -31.68 -3.68
CA GLY A 345 -0.89 -31.05 -2.36
C GLY A 345 -0.14 -29.72 -2.19
N LEU A 346 0.39 -29.15 -3.29
CA LEU A 346 1.05 -27.87 -3.25
C LEU A 346 -0.01 -26.77 -3.44
N HIS A 347 -0.58 -26.34 -2.33
CA HIS A 347 -1.41 -25.15 -2.25
C HIS A 347 -0.51 -24.01 -1.80
N GLY A 348 -0.34 -22.97 -2.63
CA GLY A 348 0.55 -21.84 -2.33
C GLY A 348 1.97 -22.00 -2.90
N TRP A 349 2.93 -21.40 -2.26
CA TRP A 349 4.22 -21.00 -2.81
C TRP A 349 5.34 -22.03 -2.69
N PRO A 350 5.88 -22.59 -3.76
CA PRO A 350 7.29 -22.97 -3.73
C PRO A 350 8.13 -21.68 -3.69
N LEU A 351 8.90 -21.49 -2.63
CA LEU A 351 9.78 -20.33 -2.47
C LEU A 351 11.22 -20.74 -2.74
N ALA A 352 11.96 -19.86 -3.44
CA ALA A 352 13.41 -20.03 -3.58
C ALA A 352 14.16 -19.04 -2.70
N GLY A 353 15.34 -19.41 -2.28
CA GLY A 353 16.34 -18.47 -1.80
C GLY A 353 17.01 -17.77 -2.98
N GLY A 354 17.62 -16.62 -2.76
CA GLY A 354 18.09 -15.66 -3.75
C GLY A 354 19.19 -16.06 -4.73
N ASP A 355 19.54 -17.34 -4.84
CA ASP A 355 20.47 -17.91 -5.82
C ASP A 355 19.77 -18.49 -7.07
N ARG A 356 18.43 -18.43 -7.11
CA ARG A 356 17.61 -18.96 -8.19
C ARG A 356 17.05 -17.85 -9.07
N ALA A 357 17.06 -18.05 -10.39
CA ALA A 357 16.50 -17.08 -11.33
C ALA A 357 14.98 -16.90 -11.18
N TRP A 358 14.28 -17.85 -10.56
CA TRP A 358 12.83 -17.81 -10.41
C TRP A 358 12.35 -17.29 -9.04
N GLU A 359 13.20 -17.06 -8.08
CA GLU A 359 12.97 -16.48 -6.76
C GLU A 359 11.70 -16.99 -6.03
N ARG A 360 10.52 -16.50 -6.39
CA ARG A 360 9.23 -16.92 -5.80
C ARG A 360 8.21 -17.24 -6.85
N VAL A 361 7.42 -18.29 -6.60
CA VAL A 361 6.28 -18.66 -7.44
C VAL A 361 5.00 -18.49 -6.65
N ILE A 362 4.03 -17.79 -7.22
CA ILE A 362 2.74 -17.46 -6.61
C ILE A 362 1.63 -18.11 -7.43
N ASP A 363 0.89 -19.00 -6.78
CA ASP A 363 -0.33 -19.55 -7.35
C ASP A 363 -1.44 -18.49 -7.30
N ILE A 364 -1.88 -18.09 -8.49
CA ILE A 364 -2.98 -17.16 -8.68
C ILE A 364 -4.18 -17.83 -9.37
N THR A 365 -4.18 -19.15 -9.41
CA THR A 365 -5.31 -19.93 -9.89
C THR A 365 -6.51 -19.63 -9.00
N GLY A 366 -7.47 -18.90 -9.51
CA GLY A 366 -8.70 -18.58 -8.81
C GLY A 366 -9.81 -19.55 -9.20
N ASN A 367 -11.03 -19.29 -8.70
CA ASN A 367 -12.25 -19.96 -9.16
C ASN A 367 -12.70 -19.42 -10.54
N GLU A 368 -11.73 -19.11 -11.39
CA GLU A 368 -12.01 -18.62 -12.74
C GLU A 368 -12.44 -19.77 -13.66
N PRO A 369 -13.31 -19.53 -14.62
CA PRO A 369 -13.75 -20.55 -15.59
C PRO A 369 -12.58 -21.15 -16.38
N GLY A 370 -12.64 -22.43 -16.76
CA GLY A 370 -11.68 -23.04 -17.70
C GLY A 370 -10.66 -24.01 -17.11
N GLY A 371 -10.51 -24.07 -15.78
CA GLY A 371 -9.66 -25.07 -15.11
C GLY A 371 -8.16 -24.97 -15.38
N TYR A 372 -7.68 -23.83 -15.89
CA TYR A 372 -6.27 -23.55 -16.13
C TYR A 372 -5.49 -23.34 -14.83
N GLY A 373 -4.20 -23.66 -14.84
CA GLY A 373 -3.27 -23.21 -13.81
C GLY A 373 -2.68 -21.85 -14.16
N ASN A 374 -2.66 -20.93 -13.21
CA ASN A 374 -2.09 -19.60 -13.36
C ASN A 374 -1.12 -19.32 -12.23
N VAL A 375 0.12 -19.06 -12.58
CA VAL A 375 1.14 -18.64 -11.61
C VAL A 375 1.89 -17.42 -12.13
N PHE A 376 2.49 -16.69 -11.22
CA PHE A 376 3.58 -15.78 -11.61
C PHE A 376 4.80 -15.98 -10.71
N PHE A 377 5.95 -15.81 -11.31
CA PHE A 377 7.22 -15.66 -10.62
C PHE A 377 7.37 -14.21 -10.22
N TYR A 378 7.69 -13.96 -8.96
CA TYR A 378 7.83 -12.62 -8.42
C TYR A 378 9.28 -12.38 -8.05
N LEU A 379 9.98 -11.64 -8.92
CA LEU A 379 11.38 -11.32 -8.77
C LEU A 379 11.54 -9.88 -8.30
N ASN A 380 12.44 -9.66 -7.35
CA ASN A 380 12.70 -8.34 -6.78
C ASN A 380 14.18 -8.00 -6.76
N GLY A 381 14.47 -6.71 -6.59
CA GLY A 381 15.82 -6.19 -6.36
C GLY A 381 16.82 -6.75 -7.35
N ARG A 382 17.87 -7.40 -6.85
CA ARG A 382 18.99 -7.94 -7.64
C ARG A 382 18.57 -8.98 -8.68
N ASN A 383 17.62 -9.86 -8.35
CA ASN A 383 17.12 -10.87 -9.29
C ASN A 383 16.30 -10.23 -10.41
N ALA A 384 15.49 -9.23 -10.10
CA ALA A 384 14.77 -8.45 -11.11
C ALA A 384 15.75 -7.68 -12.02
N GLU A 385 16.78 -7.06 -11.46
CA GLU A 385 17.84 -6.38 -12.24
C GLU A 385 18.57 -7.33 -13.18
N ALA A 386 18.99 -8.49 -12.68
CA ALA A 386 19.65 -9.51 -13.48
C ALA A 386 18.76 -10.01 -14.63
N LEU A 387 17.46 -10.15 -14.38
CA LEU A 387 16.50 -10.54 -15.42
C LEU A 387 16.29 -9.43 -16.44
N LEU A 388 16.15 -8.18 -15.99
CA LEU A 388 15.95 -7.02 -16.88
C LEU A 388 17.17 -6.74 -17.79
N ALA A 389 18.36 -7.18 -17.39
CA ALA A 389 19.57 -7.08 -18.20
C ALA A 389 19.62 -8.11 -19.35
N ARG A 390 18.71 -9.10 -19.37
CA ARG A 390 18.62 -10.12 -20.42
C ARG A 390 17.72 -9.67 -21.57
N PRO A 391 17.88 -10.27 -22.78
CA PRO A 391 16.97 -9.96 -23.90
C PRO A 391 15.52 -10.22 -23.53
N ARG A 392 14.67 -9.25 -23.83
CA ARG A 392 13.24 -9.27 -23.45
C ARG A 392 12.51 -10.48 -24.03
N GLU A 393 12.92 -10.92 -25.21
CA GLU A 393 12.28 -11.99 -25.98
C GLU A 393 12.45 -13.36 -25.32
N THR A 394 13.54 -13.57 -24.56
CA THR A 394 13.90 -14.88 -23.98
C THR A 394 13.83 -14.94 -22.47
N ARG A 395 14.00 -13.81 -21.79
CA ARG A 395 14.20 -13.75 -20.32
C ARG A 395 13.10 -14.44 -19.52
N ALA A 396 11.83 -14.33 -19.95
CA ALA A 396 10.72 -14.99 -19.28
C ALA A 396 10.76 -16.52 -19.42
N LEU A 397 11.13 -17.01 -20.60
CA LEU A 397 11.29 -18.45 -20.86
C LEU A 397 12.45 -19.03 -20.05
N GLU A 398 13.57 -18.31 -19.94
CA GLU A 398 14.73 -18.76 -19.17
C GLU A 398 14.39 -18.99 -17.69
N VAL A 399 13.54 -18.13 -17.09
CA VAL A 399 13.03 -18.31 -15.73
C VAL A 399 12.20 -19.59 -15.61
N VAL A 400 11.29 -19.81 -16.56
CA VAL A 400 10.42 -21.00 -16.58
C VAL A 400 11.20 -22.26 -16.80
N ASP A 401 12.19 -22.26 -17.70
CA ASP A 401 13.03 -23.41 -18.00
C ASP A 401 13.89 -23.80 -16.78
N GLN A 402 14.47 -22.83 -16.09
CA GLN A 402 15.18 -23.10 -14.85
C GLN A 402 14.23 -23.66 -13.77
N PHE A 403 13.04 -23.09 -13.60
CA PHE A 403 12.07 -23.62 -12.67
C PHE A 403 11.68 -25.07 -12.99
N ARG A 404 11.44 -25.38 -14.25
CA ARG A 404 11.13 -26.75 -14.69
C ARG A 404 12.29 -27.73 -14.47
N SER A 405 13.54 -27.26 -14.57
CA SER A 405 14.71 -28.06 -14.22
C SER A 405 14.80 -28.36 -12.73
N ASP A 406 14.48 -27.38 -11.88
CA ASP A 406 14.51 -27.53 -10.43
C ASP A 406 13.29 -28.31 -9.89
N MET A 407 12.13 -28.17 -10.57
CA MET A 407 10.83 -28.71 -10.19
C MET A 407 10.14 -29.39 -11.39
N PRO A 408 10.70 -30.48 -11.95
CA PRO A 408 10.31 -31.01 -13.26
C PRO A 408 8.85 -31.44 -13.39
N ASP A 409 8.23 -31.80 -12.28
CA ASP A 409 6.88 -32.36 -12.30
C ASP A 409 5.78 -31.37 -11.88
N LEU A 410 6.09 -30.07 -11.71
CA LEU A 410 5.10 -29.11 -11.23
C LEU A 410 4.23 -28.53 -12.33
N PHE A 411 4.76 -28.33 -13.52
CA PHE A 411 4.00 -27.83 -14.65
C PHE A 411 3.72 -28.95 -15.67
N ASP A 412 2.49 -29.03 -16.09
CA ASP A 412 2.09 -29.79 -17.28
C ASP A 412 2.36 -28.98 -18.57
N GLU A 413 1.42 -28.90 -19.50
CA GLU A 413 1.55 -28.11 -20.73
C GLU A 413 1.50 -26.60 -20.40
N VAL A 414 2.60 -25.88 -20.66
CA VAL A 414 2.67 -24.42 -20.57
C VAL A 414 2.04 -23.81 -21.82
N LEU A 415 1.01 -23.01 -21.62
CA LEU A 415 0.19 -22.40 -22.70
C LEU A 415 0.61 -20.96 -23.00
N LEU A 416 1.11 -20.24 -21.99
CA LEU A 416 1.51 -18.84 -22.11
C LEU A 416 2.63 -18.54 -21.12
N VAL A 417 3.63 -17.81 -21.61
CA VAL A 417 4.69 -17.20 -20.79
C VAL A 417 4.87 -15.76 -21.25
N ARG A 418 4.89 -14.84 -20.32
CA ARG A 418 5.25 -13.43 -20.56
C ARG A 418 5.74 -12.78 -19.29
N ASP A 419 6.50 -11.70 -19.42
CA ASP A 419 6.88 -10.88 -18.27
C ASP A 419 6.20 -9.52 -18.26
N PHE A 420 6.22 -8.89 -17.10
CA PHE A 420 5.80 -7.51 -16.90
C PHE A 420 6.68 -6.84 -15.84
N ALA A 421 7.20 -5.66 -16.15
CA ALA A 421 8.03 -4.86 -15.26
C ALA A 421 7.54 -3.40 -15.23
N TRP A 422 7.23 -2.91 -14.02
CA TRP A 422 6.87 -1.50 -13.82
C TRP A 422 8.04 -0.55 -14.08
N THR A 423 9.27 -1.03 -13.87
CA THR A 423 10.52 -0.29 -14.14
C THR A 423 10.66 0.11 -15.62
N GLU A 424 10.10 -0.69 -16.54
CA GLU A 424 10.10 -0.40 -17.97
C GLU A 424 8.98 0.53 -18.42
N GLN A 425 8.06 0.91 -17.50
CA GLN A 425 6.99 1.86 -17.82
C GLN A 425 7.53 3.29 -17.71
N PRO A 426 7.48 4.09 -18.79
CA PRO A 426 8.23 5.35 -18.90
C PRO A 426 7.85 6.40 -17.85
N TRP A 427 6.61 6.38 -17.34
CA TRP A 427 6.08 7.33 -16.35
C TRP A 427 5.89 6.75 -14.96
N ILE A 428 6.53 5.61 -14.67
CA ILE A 428 6.49 4.96 -13.36
C ILE A 428 7.90 4.65 -12.90
N LYS A 429 8.72 3.96 -13.74
CA LYS A 429 10.14 3.64 -13.56
C LYS A 429 10.49 2.94 -12.24
N GLY A 430 9.52 2.23 -11.64
CA GLY A 430 9.70 1.49 -10.38
C GLY A 430 8.39 0.91 -9.87
N SER A 431 8.46 -0.07 -9.01
CA SER A 431 7.29 -0.74 -8.46
C SER A 431 6.70 0.02 -7.28
N PHE A 432 7.54 0.45 -6.36
CA PHE A 432 7.20 1.30 -5.20
C PHE A 432 8.46 2.02 -4.70
N GLY A 433 8.27 3.09 -3.92
CA GLY A 433 9.37 3.83 -3.31
C GLY A 433 9.69 3.30 -1.91
N SER A 434 10.94 3.33 -1.51
CA SER A 434 11.40 2.98 -0.17
C SER A 434 12.40 3.99 0.36
N THR A 435 12.55 4.05 1.68
CA THR A 435 13.52 4.90 2.33
C THR A 435 14.83 4.15 2.53
N PRO A 436 16.00 4.73 2.20
CA PRO A 436 17.30 4.17 2.57
C PRO A 436 17.53 4.26 4.08
N LEU A 437 18.57 3.59 4.58
CA LEU A 437 19.03 3.78 5.96
C LEU A 437 19.36 5.25 6.21
N GLY A 438 18.84 5.83 7.31
CA GLY A 438 18.94 7.26 7.60
C GLY A 438 17.99 8.14 6.80
N GLY A 439 17.04 7.54 6.06
CA GLY A 439 16.07 8.24 5.23
C GLY A 439 14.80 8.69 5.96
N GLY A 440 14.71 8.51 7.26
CA GLY A 440 13.51 8.84 8.06
C GLY A 440 13.10 10.31 7.98
N TRP A 441 14.02 11.22 7.67
CA TRP A 441 13.69 12.63 7.41
C TRP A 441 12.70 12.81 6.24
N MET A 442 12.65 11.87 5.30
CA MET A 442 11.71 11.88 4.16
C MET A 442 10.26 11.72 4.59
N VAL A 443 9.99 11.07 5.75
CA VAL A 443 8.64 10.80 6.26
C VAL A 443 7.81 12.07 6.38
N LYS A 444 8.44 13.15 6.84
CA LYS A 444 7.79 14.46 6.89
C LYS A 444 7.78 15.12 5.51
N GLU A 445 8.88 15.03 4.79
CA GLU A 445 9.10 15.78 3.55
C GLU A 445 8.17 15.33 2.42
N TRP A 446 7.95 14.03 2.22
CA TRP A 446 7.12 13.54 1.11
C TRP A 446 5.66 13.99 1.17
N SER A 447 5.12 14.29 2.36
CA SER A 447 3.76 14.76 2.54
C SER A 447 3.63 16.29 2.67
N THR A 448 4.76 17.01 2.80
CA THR A 448 4.79 18.47 2.90
C THR A 448 4.48 19.09 1.54
N PRO A 449 3.47 19.97 1.43
CA PRO A 449 3.21 20.68 0.18
C PRO A 449 4.37 21.56 -0.26
N GLU A 450 4.53 21.74 -1.55
CA GLU A 450 5.47 22.69 -2.17
C GLU A 450 4.67 23.80 -2.84
N GLY A 451 4.48 24.92 -2.14
CA GLY A 451 3.56 25.96 -2.57
C GLY A 451 2.11 25.46 -2.65
N ARG A 452 1.54 25.42 -3.86
CA ARG A 452 0.18 24.93 -4.13
C ARG A 452 0.14 23.49 -4.65
N ILE A 453 1.27 22.78 -4.61
CA ILE A 453 1.38 21.39 -5.00
C ILE A 453 1.36 20.50 -3.76
N HIS A 454 0.37 19.64 -3.65
CA HIS A 454 0.21 18.62 -2.63
C HIS A 454 0.64 17.27 -3.19
N PHE A 455 1.18 16.39 -2.36
CA PHE A 455 1.71 15.10 -2.80
C PHE A 455 0.91 13.93 -2.20
N ALA A 456 0.58 12.97 -3.05
CA ALA A 456 -0.04 11.70 -2.65
C ALA A 456 0.53 10.55 -3.51
N GLY A 457 0.24 9.34 -3.10
CA GLY A 457 0.76 8.10 -3.66
C GLY A 457 1.24 7.21 -2.51
N ASP A 458 1.22 5.90 -2.69
CA ASP A 458 1.72 4.95 -1.69
C ASP A 458 3.16 5.27 -1.25
N PHE A 459 3.99 5.80 -2.16
CA PHE A 459 5.36 6.26 -1.90
C PHE A 459 5.45 7.52 -1.02
N THR A 460 4.34 8.12 -0.62
CA THR A 460 4.26 9.22 0.35
C THR A 460 3.69 8.77 1.70
N THR A 461 3.79 7.49 1.99
CA THR A 461 3.45 6.85 3.27
C THR A 461 4.43 5.71 3.55
N LEU A 462 4.49 5.24 4.79
CA LEU A 462 5.22 4.03 5.14
C LEU A 462 4.48 2.74 4.74
N LYS A 463 3.22 2.84 4.27
CA LYS A 463 2.46 1.74 3.65
C LYS A 463 2.73 1.67 2.14
N THR A 464 4.02 1.80 1.79
CA THR A 464 4.47 1.81 0.39
C THR A 464 4.16 0.48 -0.31
N GLY A 465 3.87 0.53 -1.61
CA GLY A 465 3.49 -0.64 -2.39
C GLY A 465 2.04 -1.11 -2.18
N TRP A 466 1.31 -0.58 -1.20
CA TRP A 466 -0.04 -0.99 -0.87
C TRP A 466 -1.10 0.01 -1.33
N VAL A 467 -2.22 -0.52 -1.80
CA VAL A 467 -3.37 0.29 -2.20
C VAL A 467 -3.95 1.07 -1.01
N GLU A 468 -3.87 0.51 0.19
CA GLU A 468 -4.25 1.18 1.43
C GLU A 468 -3.49 2.48 1.64
N GLY A 469 -2.15 2.46 1.50
CA GLY A 469 -1.31 3.66 1.58
C GLY A 469 -1.62 4.68 0.47
N ALA A 470 -1.93 4.22 -0.73
CA ALA A 470 -2.35 5.11 -1.80
C ALA A 470 -3.65 5.84 -1.46
N ILE A 471 -4.67 5.15 -0.97
CA ILE A 471 -5.95 5.74 -0.54
C ILE A 471 -5.73 6.73 0.61
N GLU A 472 -5.00 6.31 1.65
CA GLU A 472 -4.70 7.13 2.82
C GLU A 472 -4.00 8.44 2.44
N SER A 473 -2.98 8.36 1.58
CA SER A 473 -2.24 9.53 1.09
C SER A 473 -3.12 10.47 0.25
N GLY A 474 -3.99 9.92 -0.59
CA GLY A 474 -4.95 10.69 -1.37
C GLY A 474 -5.92 11.49 -0.49
N LEU A 475 -6.47 10.85 0.55
CA LEU A 475 -7.33 11.50 1.53
C LEU A 475 -6.59 12.55 2.35
N ARG A 476 -5.33 12.30 2.73
CA ARG A 476 -4.48 13.28 3.40
C ARG A 476 -4.28 14.52 2.53
N ALA A 477 -3.91 14.35 1.25
CA ALA A 477 -3.70 15.47 0.34
C ALA A 477 -5.01 16.24 0.06
N ALA A 478 -6.14 15.56 -0.04
CA ALA A 478 -7.44 16.20 -0.14
C ALA A 478 -7.76 17.07 1.08
N ARG A 479 -7.49 16.56 2.30
CA ARG A 479 -7.68 17.30 3.57
C ARG A 479 -6.74 18.51 3.72
N GLN A 480 -5.59 18.51 3.08
CA GLN A 480 -4.71 19.70 3.04
C GLN A 480 -5.33 20.83 2.21
N ILE A 481 -6.24 20.53 1.29
CA ILE A 481 -6.98 21.51 0.47
C ILE A 481 -8.31 21.86 1.12
N ASP A 482 -9.03 20.86 1.60
CA ASP A 482 -10.30 21.01 2.33
C ASP A 482 -10.32 20.03 3.52
N PRO A 483 -10.24 20.53 4.78
CA PRO A 483 -10.25 19.69 5.97
C PRO A 483 -11.48 18.79 6.12
N GLU A 484 -12.60 19.12 5.44
CA GLU A 484 -13.82 18.34 5.46
C GLU A 484 -13.83 17.18 4.44
N ALA A 485 -12.80 17.02 3.62
CA ALA A 485 -12.69 15.91 2.69
C ALA A 485 -12.72 14.55 3.41
N ARG A 486 -13.62 13.67 3.00
CA ARG A 486 -13.87 12.36 3.64
C ARG A 486 -13.77 11.23 2.60
N PRO A 487 -13.46 9.99 3.03
CA PRO A 487 -13.56 8.82 2.17
C PRO A 487 -15.01 8.52 1.79
N GLU A 488 -15.20 7.81 0.70
CA GLU A 488 -16.47 7.15 0.40
C GLU A 488 -16.66 5.94 1.31
N GLY A 489 -17.89 5.81 1.82
CA GLY A 489 -18.21 4.80 2.84
C GLY A 489 -17.60 5.16 4.20
N ARG A 490 -18.01 4.43 5.22
CA ARG A 490 -17.42 4.53 6.55
C ARG A 490 -16.20 3.61 6.60
N PRO A 491 -14.98 4.14 6.88
CA PRO A 491 -13.85 3.25 7.19
C PRO A 491 -14.26 2.33 8.33
N LEU A 492 -14.08 1.03 8.14
CA LEU A 492 -14.42 0.06 9.17
C LEU A 492 -13.46 0.24 10.34
N ILE A 493 -14.03 0.47 11.52
CA ILE A 493 -13.27 0.38 12.76
C ILE A 493 -12.94 -1.12 12.94
N ARG A 494 -11.73 -1.43 13.38
CA ARG A 494 -11.19 -2.80 13.49
C ARG A 494 -12.09 -3.80 14.23
N GLN A 495 -13.00 -3.32 15.09
CA GLN A 495 -14.00 -4.16 15.77
C GLN A 495 -15.12 -4.66 14.83
N GLU A 496 -15.19 -4.16 13.58
CA GLU A 496 -16.17 -4.53 12.56
C GLU A 496 -15.55 -5.41 11.46
N LEU A 497 -14.25 -5.70 11.53
CA LEU A 497 -13.47 -6.60 10.65
C LEU A 497 -13.34 -8.00 11.27
#